data_359e16c616a7faaccd8e693fac2f790d
#
_entry.id   359e16c616a7faaccd8e693fac2f790d
#
_cell.length_a   1.000
_cell.length_b   1.000
_cell.length_c   1.000
_cell.angle_alpha   90.00
_cell.angle_beta   90.00
_cell.angle_gamma   90.00
#
_symmetry.space_group_name_H-M   'P 1'
#
loop_
_entity.id
_entity.type
_entity.pdbx_description
1 polymer ?
#
loop_
_entity_poly.entity_id
_entity_poly.type
_entity_poly.pdbx_seq_one_letter_code
_entity_poly.pdbx_strand_id
1 'polypeptide(L)'
;MNRLLALFITFFLLNNCSFNENSRIWKDKEKDLSEKGNVKKIFAEKEVKASEFNQEVKLDLSGLRTSNKIIDNTNNYGAQIYDGVFKKIGSFKFSKLDEINNLNYKPIFLSDGIIFFDKKGTIIRYNNNKKVLWKKNHYTKSEKKLRPKLYFTIKENNIFITDSIAKYYSVNLDTGELNWSKNNTYPFNSDIKSYKNKIFVVDYKNTLRCYKIKDGSECWNLQTEDSFTISNAKYSLIIIDEMVVFSNSIGDITAVDIETGLITWQLPTQSSSIINETYNFKISKLVSDGKSIFFSNNKNEFYSVDVKTGVVNWINNLNSNITPIITGNLIFTISNDGYLYVIEKNKGNILRITDLFNNYKTKKRKEIQPVGFVIGNTNLYLTNSD
;
A
#
# COMPACT_ATOMS: atom_id res chain seq x y z
N MET A 1 -60.92 15.88 -24.76
CA MET A 1 -60.89 16.52 -23.44
C MET A 1 -60.50 15.56 -22.32
N ASN A 2 -60.84 14.27 -22.39
CA ASN A 2 -60.58 13.29 -21.29
C ASN A 2 -59.14 12.79 -21.16
N ARG A 3 -58.33 12.80 -22.23
CA ARG A 3 -56.92 12.32 -22.15
C ARG A 3 -55.95 13.32 -21.50
N LEU A 4 -56.22 14.63 -21.68
CA LEU A 4 -55.43 15.68 -21.03
C LEU A 4 -55.72 15.78 -19.53
N LEU A 5 -56.97 15.53 -19.12
CA LEU A 5 -57.38 15.51 -17.70
C LEU A 5 -56.76 14.32 -16.98
N ALA A 6 -56.70 13.15 -17.61
CA ALA A 6 -56.04 11.95 -17.05
C ALA A 6 -54.52 12.16 -16.88
N LEU A 7 -53.86 12.83 -17.83
CA LEU A 7 -52.43 13.18 -17.75
C LEU A 7 -52.15 14.18 -16.61
N PHE A 8 -53.07 15.13 -16.39
CA PHE A 8 -52.95 16.11 -15.30
C PHE A 8 -53.14 15.45 -13.93
N ILE A 9 -54.05 14.48 -13.79
CA ILE A 9 -54.29 13.75 -12.56
C ILE A 9 -53.13 12.82 -12.24
N THR A 10 -52.52 12.14 -13.23
CA THR A 10 -51.32 11.33 -13.03
C THR A 10 -50.10 12.15 -12.63
N PHE A 11 -49.95 13.36 -13.16
CA PHE A 11 -48.89 14.27 -12.78
C PHE A 11 -49.02 14.78 -11.32
N PHE A 12 -50.25 15.02 -10.85
CA PHE A 12 -50.52 15.39 -9.46
C PHE A 12 -50.29 14.23 -8.47
N LEU A 13 -50.52 13.01 -8.89
CA LEU A 13 -50.28 11.81 -8.01
C LEU A 13 -48.79 11.46 -7.88
N LEU A 14 -47.96 11.83 -8.86
CA LEU A 14 -46.52 11.61 -8.82
C LEU A 14 -45.77 12.65 -7.97
N ASN A 15 -46.36 13.81 -7.67
CA ASN A 15 -45.74 14.84 -6.83
C ASN A 15 -45.99 14.63 -5.31
N ASN A 16 -46.77 13.61 -4.91
CA ASN A 16 -47.04 13.31 -3.51
C ASN A 16 -46.10 12.25 -2.90
N CYS A 17 -45.06 11.79 -3.60
CA CYS A 17 -43.97 11.07 -2.97
C CYS A 17 -43.04 12.10 -2.29
N SER A 18 -43.37 12.41 -1.07
CA SER A 18 -42.53 13.24 -0.19
C SER A 18 -41.21 12.52 0.08
N PHE A 19 -40.16 12.90 -0.63
CA PHE A 19 -38.77 12.64 -0.27
C PHE A 19 -38.31 13.56 0.88
N ASN A 20 -39.14 13.77 1.87
CA ASN A 20 -38.78 14.58 3.03
C ASN A 20 -38.07 13.70 4.05
N GLU A 21 -36.97 14.18 4.64
CA GLU A 21 -36.18 13.52 5.68
C GLU A 21 -36.99 13.05 6.90
N ASN A 22 -38.23 13.51 7.05
CA ASN A 22 -39.18 13.11 8.09
C ASN A 22 -40.13 12.00 7.67
N SER A 23 -40.02 11.40 6.47
CA SER A 23 -40.86 10.28 6.07
C SER A 23 -40.50 9.03 6.89
N ARG A 24 -41.52 8.30 7.38
CA ARG A 24 -41.34 7.06 8.15
C ARG A 24 -40.54 5.96 7.46
N ILE A 25 -40.31 6.09 6.16
CA ILE A 25 -39.55 5.14 5.34
C ILE A 25 -38.04 5.28 5.61
N TRP A 26 -37.58 6.45 6.05
CA TRP A 26 -36.16 6.77 6.29
C TRP A 26 -35.80 6.90 7.77
N LYS A 27 -36.74 6.58 8.69
CA LYS A 27 -36.39 6.46 10.10
C LYS A 27 -35.64 5.16 10.30
N ASP A 28 -34.36 5.27 10.58
CA ASP A 28 -33.51 4.15 10.98
C ASP A 28 -34.20 3.33 12.06
N LYS A 29 -34.43 2.05 11.76
CA LYS A 29 -34.89 1.07 12.75
C LYS A 29 -33.93 0.91 13.94
N GLU A 30 -32.73 1.48 13.86
CA GLU A 30 -31.76 1.47 14.96
C GLU A 30 -32.16 2.35 16.15
N LYS A 31 -32.95 3.42 15.94
CA LYS A 31 -33.39 4.27 17.07
C LYS A 31 -34.55 3.65 17.89
N ASP A 32 -35.37 2.83 17.27
CA ASP A 32 -36.49 2.15 17.97
C ASP A 32 -36.06 0.89 18.75
N LEU A 33 -34.86 0.37 18.47
CA LEU A 33 -34.31 -0.78 19.23
C LEU A 33 -33.54 -0.36 20.48
N SER A 34 -33.17 0.93 20.61
CA SER A 34 -32.44 1.45 21.77
C SER A 34 -33.38 1.73 22.98
N GLU A 35 -34.70 1.83 22.77
CA GLU A 35 -35.64 2.15 23.87
C GLU A 35 -36.41 0.94 24.41
N LYS A 36 -36.30 -0.23 23.83
CA LYS A 36 -36.95 -1.46 24.31
C LYS A 36 -35.96 -2.60 24.51
N GLY A 37 -35.36 -2.58 25.67
CA GLY A 37 -34.63 -3.73 26.18
C GLY A 37 -33.24 -3.37 26.64
N ASN A 38 -32.97 -3.68 27.91
CA ASN A 38 -31.61 -3.74 28.47
C ASN A 38 -30.78 -4.81 27.75
N VAL A 39 -30.46 -4.59 26.47
CA VAL A 39 -29.42 -5.36 25.79
C VAL A 39 -28.10 -4.80 26.27
N LYS A 40 -27.62 -5.26 27.42
CA LYS A 40 -26.23 -5.13 27.79
C LYS A 40 -25.43 -5.78 26.67
N LYS A 41 -24.66 -5.04 25.90
CA LYS A 41 -23.56 -5.58 25.09
C LYS A 41 -22.67 -6.39 26.03
N ILE A 42 -22.84 -7.71 26.05
CA ILE A 42 -22.08 -8.62 26.91
C ILE A 42 -20.62 -8.68 26.45
N PHE A 43 -20.37 -8.31 25.20
CA PHE A 43 -19.05 -8.11 24.64
C PHE A 43 -18.94 -6.67 24.13
N ALA A 44 -18.71 -5.72 25.05
CA ALA A 44 -18.02 -4.51 24.65
C ALA A 44 -16.59 -4.97 24.30
N GLU A 45 -16.20 -4.90 23.02
CA GLU A 45 -14.81 -4.91 22.67
C GLU A 45 -14.15 -3.81 23.53
N LYS A 46 -13.41 -4.23 24.55
CA LYS A 46 -12.55 -3.33 25.29
C LYS A 46 -11.54 -2.87 24.25
N GLU A 47 -11.67 -1.64 23.76
CA GLU A 47 -10.57 -1.01 23.07
C GLU A 47 -9.37 -1.10 24.01
N VAL A 48 -8.47 -2.02 23.71
CA VAL A 48 -7.20 -2.11 24.44
C VAL A 48 -6.42 -0.89 24.00
N LYS A 49 -6.52 0.19 24.79
CA LYS A 49 -5.70 1.38 24.56
C LYS A 49 -4.26 0.94 24.77
N ALA A 50 -3.47 1.03 23.71
CA ALA A 50 -2.04 0.82 23.80
C ALA A 50 -1.46 1.75 24.89
N SER A 51 -0.63 1.20 25.72
CA SER A 51 0.11 1.94 26.75
C SER A 51 1.59 1.67 26.58
N GLU A 52 2.42 2.57 27.09
CA GLU A 52 3.86 2.35 27.11
C GLU A 52 4.20 1.08 27.90
N PHE A 53 5.17 0.33 27.38
CA PHE A 53 5.61 -0.94 27.97
C PHE A 53 7.12 -1.06 27.87
N ASN A 54 7.75 -1.46 28.99
CA ASN A 54 9.15 -1.88 29.10
C ASN A 54 10.15 -0.89 28.45
N GLN A 55 10.10 0.39 28.86
CA GLN A 55 10.94 1.45 28.31
C GLN A 55 12.44 1.25 28.62
N GLU A 56 12.76 0.53 29.69
CA GLU A 56 14.13 0.29 30.13
C GLU A 56 14.85 -0.85 29.39
N VAL A 57 14.12 -1.62 28.56
CA VAL A 57 14.73 -2.74 27.83
C VAL A 57 15.82 -2.25 26.87
N LYS A 58 17.00 -2.85 26.97
CA LYS A 58 18.08 -2.63 26.01
C LYS A 58 17.86 -3.50 24.78
N LEU A 59 17.74 -2.87 23.62
CA LEU A 59 17.57 -3.56 22.35
C LEU A 59 18.94 -3.86 21.74
N ASP A 60 19.12 -5.08 21.27
CA ASP A 60 20.31 -5.42 20.47
C ASP A 60 20.10 -4.95 19.02
N LEU A 61 20.74 -3.84 18.68
CA LEU A 61 20.73 -3.23 17.37
C LEU A 61 21.96 -3.57 16.51
N SER A 62 22.79 -4.53 16.95
CA SER A 62 24.01 -4.94 16.23
C SER A 62 23.76 -5.46 14.82
N GLY A 63 22.53 -5.92 14.53
CA GLY A 63 22.07 -6.31 13.19
C GLY A 63 21.74 -5.15 12.26
N LEU A 64 21.76 -3.90 12.74
CA LEU A 64 21.53 -2.72 11.91
C LEU A 64 22.71 -2.52 10.95
N ARG A 65 22.47 -2.80 9.68
CA ARG A 65 23.42 -2.46 8.61
C ARG A 65 23.04 -1.11 8.05
N THR A 66 23.76 -0.07 8.43
CA THR A 66 23.60 1.25 7.84
C THR A 66 24.05 1.20 6.38
N SER A 67 23.20 1.64 5.49
CA SER A 67 23.52 1.78 4.07
C SER A 67 23.31 3.20 3.65
N ASN A 68 24.36 3.86 3.26
CA ASN A 68 24.27 5.16 2.52
C ASN A 68 23.75 4.96 1.10
N LYS A 69 23.48 3.73 0.69
CA LYS A 69 22.96 3.39 -0.64
C LYS A 69 21.44 3.42 -0.62
N ILE A 70 20.97 4.20 -1.51
CA ILE A 70 19.60 4.48 -1.83
C ILE A 70 18.92 3.24 -2.41
N ILE A 71 17.75 2.96 -1.86
CA ILE A 71 16.63 2.14 -2.31
C ILE A 71 16.98 1.06 -3.34
N ASP A 72 17.22 -0.11 -2.84
CA ASP A 72 17.07 -1.31 -3.61
C ASP A 72 15.59 -1.76 -3.54
N ASN A 73 14.87 -1.68 -4.66
CA ASN A 73 13.50 -2.21 -4.76
C ASN A 73 13.45 -3.74 -4.59
N THR A 74 14.61 -4.41 -4.53
CA THR A 74 14.74 -5.83 -4.27
C THR A 74 14.81 -6.15 -2.78
N ASN A 75 14.99 -5.14 -1.91
CA ASN A 75 15.06 -5.33 -0.47
C ASN A 75 13.66 -5.62 0.11
N ASN A 76 13.49 -6.79 0.70
CA ASN A 76 12.27 -7.21 1.37
C ASN A 76 12.22 -6.87 2.87
N TYR A 77 13.26 -6.23 3.45
CA TYR A 77 13.32 -5.92 4.89
C TYR A 77 12.50 -4.70 5.32
N GLY A 78 11.84 -4.03 4.40
CA GLY A 78 10.85 -2.99 4.65
C GLY A 78 11.32 -1.57 4.38
N ALA A 79 12.26 -1.03 5.10
CA ALA A 79 12.80 0.29 4.88
C ALA A 79 14.32 0.27 4.90
N GLN A 80 14.90 1.34 4.39
CA GLN A 80 16.33 1.56 4.54
C GLN A 80 16.66 1.96 5.97
N ILE A 81 17.78 1.46 6.44
CA ILE A 81 18.37 1.89 7.69
C ILE A 81 19.26 3.08 7.36
N TYR A 82 19.02 4.20 8.01
CA TYR A 82 19.73 5.43 7.79
C TYR A 82 20.38 5.92 9.08
N ASP A 83 21.70 6.07 9.05
CA ASP A 83 22.48 6.53 10.20
C ASP A 83 23.20 7.86 9.94
N GLY A 84 22.64 8.68 9.10
CA GLY A 84 23.19 10.00 8.79
C GLY A 84 22.43 11.14 9.45
N VAL A 85 23.01 12.33 9.36
CA VAL A 85 22.33 13.56 9.73
C VAL A 85 21.53 14.08 8.53
N PHE A 86 20.25 14.42 8.74
CA PHE A 86 19.45 15.05 7.70
C PHE A 86 20.02 16.40 7.34
N LYS A 87 20.68 16.47 6.20
CA LYS A 87 21.17 17.70 5.59
C LYS A 87 20.47 17.92 4.27
N LYS A 88 19.85 19.10 4.10
CA LYS A 88 19.28 19.46 2.80
C LYS A 88 20.39 19.61 1.77
N ILE A 89 20.52 18.63 0.87
CA ILE A 89 21.51 18.63 -0.21
C ILE A 89 21.03 19.51 -1.37
N GLY A 90 19.70 19.61 -1.56
CA GLY A 90 19.14 20.37 -2.66
C GLY A 90 17.62 20.35 -2.71
N SER A 91 17.08 21.00 -3.70
CA SER A 91 15.67 20.96 -4.07
C SER A 91 15.54 20.77 -5.57
N PHE A 92 14.57 19.93 -5.98
CA PHE A 92 14.21 19.74 -7.38
C PHE A 92 12.85 20.40 -7.61
N LYS A 93 12.70 21.10 -8.74
CA LYS A 93 11.41 21.65 -9.13
C LYS A 93 10.71 20.70 -10.08
N PHE A 94 9.55 20.22 -9.69
CA PHE A 94 8.64 19.46 -10.53
C PHE A 94 7.52 20.38 -11.03
N SER A 95 6.75 19.93 -12.03
CA SER A 95 5.50 20.61 -12.39
C SER A 95 4.56 20.67 -11.16
N LYS A 96 3.70 21.69 -11.10
CA LYS A 96 2.78 21.90 -9.97
C LYS A 96 2.10 20.59 -9.57
N LEU A 97 2.32 20.17 -8.32
CA LEU A 97 1.57 19.13 -7.66
C LEU A 97 0.29 19.81 -7.14
N ASP A 98 -0.84 19.57 -7.77
CA ASP A 98 -2.07 20.30 -7.45
C ASP A 98 -2.69 19.88 -6.13
N GLU A 99 -2.34 18.69 -5.57
CA GLU A 99 -2.92 18.18 -4.33
C GLU A 99 -1.89 17.32 -3.57
N ILE A 100 -1.52 17.78 -2.38
CA ILE A 100 -0.60 17.10 -1.46
C ILE A 100 -1.14 15.71 -1.07
N ASN A 101 -2.46 15.56 -0.97
CA ASN A 101 -3.12 14.32 -0.56
C ASN A 101 -2.99 13.16 -1.57
N ASN A 102 -2.55 13.43 -2.79
CA ASN A 102 -2.34 12.44 -3.85
C ASN A 102 -0.86 12.10 -4.09
N LEU A 103 0.03 12.46 -3.18
CA LEU A 103 1.48 12.24 -3.28
C LEU A 103 1.89 10.77 -3.08
N ASN A 104 1.32 9.86 -3.87
CA ASN A 104 1.85 8.51 -4.02
C ASN A 104 2.95 8.42 -5.10
N TYR A 105 3.54 9.55 -5.46
CA TYR A 105 4.64 9.63 -6.41
C TYR A 105 5.94 9.32 -5.71
N LYS A 106 6.40 8.07 -5.80
CA LYS A 106 7.70 7.69 -5.23
C LYS A 106 8.80 7.96 -6.25
N PRO A 107 9.73 8.88 -5.96
CA PRO A 107 10.91 9.03 -6.81
C PRO A 107 11.79 7.79 -6.69
N ILE A 108 12.53 7.50 -7.75
CA ILE A 108 13.59 6.50 -7.73
C ILE A 108 14.92 7.23 -7.60
N PHE A 109 15.66 6.90 -6.57
CA PHE A 109 16.99 7.41 -6.38
C PHE A 109 17.99 6.46 -7.03
N LEU A 110 18.94 7.04 -7.77
CA LEU A 110 20.05 6.35 -8.41
C LEU A 110 21.37 6.82 -7.77
N SER A 111 22.44 6.09 -8.00
CA SER A 111 23.77 6.52 -7.56
C SER A 111 24.19 7.87 -8.17
N ASP A 112 23.73 8.16 -9.38
CA ASP A 112 24.05 9.35 -10.15
C ASP A 112 22.94 10.40 -10.22
N GLY A 113 21.77 10.16 -9.58
CA GLY A 113 20.66 11.11 -9.61
C GLY A 113 19.31 10.57 -9.15
N ILE A 114 18.25 11.12 -9.71
CA ILE A 114 16.87 10.81 -9.36
C ILE A 114 15.98 10.73 -10.60
N ILE A 115 15.05 9.77 -10.60
CA ILE A 115 13.98 9.69 -11.58
C ILE A 115 12.66 10.02 -10.88
N PHE A 116 11.89 10.84 -11.55
CA PHE A 116 10.59 11.29 -11.06
C PHE A 116 9.59 11.39 -12.22
N PHE A 117 8.30 11.45 -11.92
CA PHE A 117 7.27 11.71 -12.93
C PHE A 117 6.28 12.78 -12.48
N ASP A 118 5.76 13.52 -13.44
CA ASP A 118 4.75 14.54 -13.19
C ASP A 118 3.31 14.00 -13.33
N LYS A 119 2.31 14.82 -13.00
CA LYS A 119 0.89 14.48 -13.08
C LYS A 119 0.37 14.11 -14.49
N LYS A 120 1.16 14.36 -15.52
CA LYS A 120 0.83 13.97 -16.91
C LYS A 120 1.59 12.72 -17.37
N GLY A 121 2.30 12.06 -16.43
CA GLY A 121 3.12 10.91 -16.71
C GLY A 121 4.42 11.23 -17.45
N THR A 122 4.88 12.48 -17.40
CA THR A 122 6.20 12.83 -17.94
C THR A 122 7.27 12.32 -17.01
N ILE A 123 8.18 11.48 -17.50
CA ILE A 123 9.31 10.97 -16.75
C ILE A 123 10.45 11.97 -16.89
N ILE A 124 11.11 12.28 -15.77
CA ILE A 124 12.19 13.25 -15.70
C ILE A 124 13.35 12.61 -14.96
N ARG A 125 14.53 12.57 -15.58
CA ARG A 125 15.77 12.15 -14.95
C ARG A 125 16.66 13.33 -14.66
N TYR A 126 17.10 13.46 -13.44
CA TYR A 126 18.07 14.45 -12.97
C TYR A 126 19.35 13.74 -12.55
N ASN A 127 20.47 14.41 -12.74
CA ASN A 127 21.73 14.00 -12.10
C ASN A 127 21.88 14.60 -10.69
N ASN A 128 22.92 14.19 -9.96
CA ASN A 128 23.23 14.70 -8.61
C ASN A 128 23.49 16.23 -8.60
N ASN A 129 23.88 16.83 -9.71
CA ASN A 129 24.06 18.27 -9.87
C ASN A 129 22.75 19.00 -10.21
N LYS A 130 21.60 18.35 -10.09
CA LYS A 130 20.25 18.88 -10.36
C LYS A 130 20.00 19.28 -11.82
N LYS A 131 20.86 18.85 -12.75
CA LYS A 131 20.66 19.05 -14.18
C LYS A 131 19.72 17.95 -14.70
N VAL A 132 18.74 18.37 -15.51
CA VAL A 132 17.87 17.42 -16.24
C VAL A 132 18.73 16.73 -17.30
N LEU A 133 18.84 15.41 -17.20
CA LEU A 133 19.50 14.60 -18.23
C LEU A 133 18.57 14.38 -19.41
N TRP A 134 17.34 13.99 -19.12
CA TRP A 134 16.29 13.87 -20.12
C TRP A 134 14.90 14.03 -19.50
N LYS A 135 13.92 14.35 -20.36
CA LYS A 135 12.51 14.48 -20.02
C LYS A 135 11.69 13.92 -21.17
N LYS A 136 10.95 12.84 -20.93
CA LYS A 136 10.16 12.13 -21.94
C LYS A 136 8.73 11.87 -21.46
N ASN A 137 7.80 11.88 -22.40
CA ASN A 137 6.42 11.56 -22.13
C ASN A 137 5.89 10.63 -23.23
N HIS A 138 5.48 9.43 -22.83
CA HIS A 138 5.06 8.35 -23.72
C HIS A 138 3.53 8.20 -23.79
N TYR A 139 2.78 9.25 -23.40
CA TYR A 139 1.33 9.30 -23.41
C TYR A 139 0.79 10.20 -24.50
N THR A 140 -0.34 9.81 -25.08
CA THR A 140 -1.15 10.64 -25.98
C THR A 140 -1.78 11.81 -25.24
N LYS A 141 -2.39 12.76 -25.99
CA LYS A 141 -3.08 13.90 -25.38
C LYS A 141 -4.28 13.47 -24.50
N SER A 142 -4.99 12.41 -24.88
CA SER A 142 -6.11 11.86 -24.13
C SER A 142 -5.65 11.16 -22.84
N GLU A 143 -4.61 10.32 -22.91
CA GLU A 143 -4.05 9.61 -21.74
C GLU A 143 -3.50 10.61 -20.69
N LYS A 144 -2.87 11.70 -21.10
CA LYS A 144 -2.38 12.74 -20.19
C LYS A 144 -3.49 13.39 -19.35
N LYS A 145 -4.72 13.46 -19.87
CA LYS A 145 -5.87 14.01 -19.13
C LYS A 145 -6.31 13.07 -17.98
N LEU A 146 -6.04 11.77 -18.10
CA LEU A 146 -6.34 10.77 -17.07
C LEU A 146 -5.35 10.79 -15.88
N ARG A 147 -4.29 11.61 -15.97
CA ARG A 147 -3.30 11.79 -14.89
C ARG A 147 -2.72 10.44 -14.41
N PRO A 148 -2.02 9.68 -15.29
CA PRO A 148 -1.54 8.35 -14.95
C PRO A 148 -0.58 8.38 -13.76
N LYS A 149 -0.79 7.49 -12.79
CA LYS A 149 0.16 7.21 -11.71
C LYS A 149 1.09 6.10 -12.17
N LEU A 150 2.40 6.33 -12.09
CA LEU A 150 3.40 5.42 -12.60
C LEU A 150 4.05 4.65 -11.45
N TYR A 151 4.27 3.37 -11.68
CA TYR A 151 5.03 2.47 -10.84
C TYR A 151 6.26 2.02 -11.60
N PHE A 152 7.42 2.06 -10.95
CA PHE A 152 8.70 1.81 -11.61
C PHE A 152 9.44 0.64 -10.99
N THR A 153 10.15 -0.09 -11.83
CA THR A 153 11.29 -0.91 -11.43
C THR A 153 12.43 -0.71 -12.43
N ILE A 154 13.66 -0.87 -11.96
CA ILE A 154 14.84 -0.75 -12.81
C ILE A 154 15.55 -2.09 -12.81
N LYS A 155 15.90 -2.54 -13.98
CA LYS A 155 16.74 -3.72 -14.18
C LYS A 155 17.74 -3.41 -15.28
N GLU A 156 19.03 -3.58 -14.96
CA GLU A 156 20.10 -3.22 -15.91
C GLU A 156 19.96 -1.75 -16.37
N ASN A 157 20.02 -1.51 -17.67
CA ASN A 157 19.87 -0.18 -18.26
C ASN A 157 18.42 0.14 -18.70
N ASN A 158 17.42 -0.50 -18.11
CA ASN A 158 16.02 -0.30 -18.48
C ASN A 158 15.16 0.05 -17.27
N ILE A 159 14.23 0.99 -17.49
CA ILE A 159 13.15 1.31 -16.59
C ILE A 159 11.91 0.62 -17.11
N PHE A 160 11.26 -0.16 -16.25
CA PHE A 160 9.97 -0.78 -16.52
C PHE A 160 8.89 -0.01 -15.78
N ILE A 161 7.85 0.38 -16.48
CA ILE A 161 6.77 1.22 -15.99
C ILE A 161 5.45 0.49 -16.20
N THR A 162 4.63 0.50 -15.16
CA THR A 162 3.21 0.15 -15.21
C THR A 162 2.42 1.32 -14.64
N ASP A 163 1.15 1.48 -15.01
CA ASP A 163 0.40 2.64 -14.60
C ASP A 163 -1.07 2.37 -14.22
N SER A 164 -1.69 3.42 -13.69
CA SER A 164 -3.09 3.41 -13.26
C SER A 164 -4.11 3.54 -14.40
N ILE A 165 -3.68 3.54 -15.67
CA ILE A 165 -4.54 3.59 -16.86
C ILE A 165 -4.34 2.37 -17.77
N ALA A 166 -3.78 1.28 -17.21
CA ALA A 166 -3.57 0.00 -17.87
C ALA A 166 -2.44 -0.04 -18.92
N LYS A 167 -1.57 0.98 -18.98
CA LYS A 167 -0.42 0.96 -19.88
C LYS A 167 0.81 0.44 -19.17
N TYR A 168 1.63 -0.33 -19.88
CA TYR A 168 2.94 -0.76 -19.41
C TYR A 168 3.96 -0.69 -20.53
N TYR A 169 5.18 -0.32 -20.19
CA TYR A 169 6.21 -0.05 -21.18
C TYR A 169 7.61 -0.07 -20.57
N SER A 170 8.61 -0.20 -21.41
CA SER A 170 10.01 -0.10 -21.05
C SER A 170 10.67 1.06 -21.75
N VAL A 171 11.53 1.79 -21.03
CA VAL A 171 12.36 2.85 -21.60
C VAL A 171 13.83 2.61 -21.24
N ASN A 172 14.72 3.07 -22.09
CA ASN A 172 16.14 3.08 -21.79
C ASN A 172 16.44 4.06 -20.65
N LEU A 173 17.22 3.64 -19.67
CA LEU A 173 17.54 4.44 -18.48
C LEU A 173 18.32 5.71 -18.83
N ASP A 174 19.26 5.64 -19.79
CA ASP A 174 20.15 6.76 -20.10
C ASP A 174 19.52 7.80 -21.01
N THR A 175 18.68 7.37 -21.95
CA THR A 175 18.11 8.25 -22.98
C THR A 175 16.64 8.58 -22.79
N GLY A 176 15.91 7.76 -22.01
CA GLY A 176 14.46 7.84 -21.87
C GLY A 176 13.68 7.41 -23.12
N GLU A 177 14.36 6.85 -24.13
CA GLU A 177 13.72 6.37 -25.35
C GLU A 177 12.92 5.08 -25.08
N LEU A 178 11.81 4.95 -25.80
CA LEU A 178 10.90 3.82 -25.66
C LEU A 178 11.50 2.55 -26.28
N ASN A 179 11.61 1.48 -25.51
CA ASN A 179 11.98 0.17 -26.01
C ASN A 179 10.76 -0.56 -26.59
N TRP A 180 9.69 -0.63 -25.81
CA TRP A 180 8.41 -1.19 -26.18
C TRP A 180 7.28 -0.63 -25.30
N SER A 181 6.03 -0.70 -25.78
CA SER A 181 4.84 -0.26 -25.05
C SER A 181 3.66 -1.15 -25.38
N LYS A 182 2.87 -1.49 -24.35
CA LYS A 182 1.68 -2.34 -24.46
C LYS A 182 0.59 -1.85 -23.49
N ASN A 183 -0.62 -2.37 -23.68
CA ASN A 183 -1.75 -2.11 -22.79
C ASN A 183 -2.25 -3.41 -22.17
N ASN A 184 -2.63 -3.36 -20.90
CA ASN A 184 -3.38 -4.38 -20.21
C ASN A 184 -4.88 -4.10 -20.33
N THR A 185 -5.71 -5.06 -19.94
CA THR A 185 -7.17 -4.88 -19.89
C THR A 185 -7.57 -4.00 -18.71
N TYR A 186 -6.88 -4.14 -17.56
CA TYR A 186 -7.19 -3.43 -16.32
C TYR A 186 -6.00 -2.63 -15.85
N PRO A 187 -6.25 -1.47 -15.17
CA PRO A 187 -5.20 -0.69 -14.54
C PRO A 187 -4.38 -1.48 -13.52
N PHE A 188 -3.13 -1.11 -13.33
CA PHE A 188 -2.27 -1.73 -12.32
C PHE A 188 -2.41 -1.05 -10.96
N ASN A 189 -2.29 -1.81 -9.87
CA ASN A 189 -2.42 -1.31 -8.50
C ASN A 189 -1.39 -1.89 -7.52
N SER A 190 -0.25 -2.34 -7.98
CA SER A 190 0.83 -2.83 -7.11
C SER A 190 2.16 -2.15 -7.38
N ASP A 191 3.15 -2.40 -6.51
CA ASP A 191 4.54 -2.22 -6.89
C ASP A 191 4.86 -3.19 -8.04
N ILE A 192 5.77 -2.79 -8.91
CA ILE A 192 6.33 -3.64 -9.96
C ILE A 192 7.65 -4.23 -9.47
N LYS A 193 7.87 -5.51 -9.65
CA LYS A 193 9.10 -6.21 -9.30
C LYS A 193 9.70 -6.93 -10.50
N SER A 194 11.01 -7.02 -10.54
CA SER A 194 11.73 -7.75 -11.58
C SER A 194 12.55 -8.90 -10.98
N TYR A 195 12.56 -10.02 -11.65
CA TYR A 195 13.38 -11.19 -11.29
C TYR A 195 13.84 -11.92 -12.55
N LYS A 196 15.13 -12.21 -12.66
CA LYS A 196 15.74 -12.77 -13.88
C LYS A 196 15.31 -11.95 -15.12
N ASN A 197 14.62 -12.55 -16.07
CA ASN A 197 14.14 -11.93 -17.31
C ASN A 197 12.64 -11.59 -17.29
N LYS A 198 12.02 -11.57 -16.12
CA LYS A 198 10.57 -11.37 -15.93
C LYS A 198 10.30 -10.13 -15.05
N ILE A 199 9.13 -9.55 -15.25
CA ILE A 199 8.54 -8.52 -14.38
C ILE A 199 7.17 -8.98 -13.90
N PHE A 200 6.82 -8.59 -12.67
CA PHE A 200 5.59 -8.99 -11.99
C PHE A 200 4.86 -7.76 -11.47
N VAL A 201 3.55 -7.75 -11.64
CA VAL A 201 2.66 -6.67 -11.20
C VAL A 201 1.25 -7.22 -11.01
N VAL A 202 0.49 -6.62 -10.08
CA VAL A 202 -0.92 -6.97 -9.85
C VAL A 202 -1.82 -5.86 -10.37
N ASP A 203 -2.88 -6.21 -11.08
CA ASP A 203 -3.88 -5.28 -11.56
C ASP A 203 -5.08 -5.16 -10.61
N TYR A 204 -6.00 -4.21 -10.88
CA TYR A 204 -7.18 -3.95 -10.06
C TYR A 204 -8.18 -5.12 -10.00
N LYS A 205 -8.05 -6.12 -10.88
CA LYS A 205 -8.85 -7.33 -10.86
C LYS A 205 -8.20 -8.48 -10.10
N ASN A 206 -7.26 -8.14 -9.20
CA ASN A 206 -6.50 -9.11 -8.41
C ASN A 206 -5.75 -10.14 -9.27
N THR A 207 -5.40 -9.76 -10.51
CA THR A 207 -4.64 -10.62 -11.40
C THR A 207 -3.16 -10.31 -11.27
N LEU A 208 -2.38 -11.26 -10.77
CA LEU A 208 -0.92 -11.23 -10.86
C LEU A 208 -0.52 -11.52 -12.30
N ARG A 209 0.30 -10.67 -12.89
CA ARG A 209 0.77 -10.78 -14.26
C ARG A 209 2.27 -10.88 -14.31
N CYS A 210 2.73 -11.79 -15.15
CA CYS A 210 4.12 -11.96 -15.51
C CYS A 210 4.35 -11.48 -16.93
N TYR A 211 5.35 -10.62 -17.15
CA TYR A 211 5.76 -10.18 -18.48
C TYR A 211 7.25 -10.41 -18.69
N LYS A 212 7.65 -10.71 -19.92
CA LYS A 212 9.06 -10.79 -20.31
C LYS A 212 9.68 -9.40 -20.39
N ILE A 213 10.87 -9.24 -19.86
CA ILE A 213 11.62 -7.98 -19.88
C ILE A 213 11.91 -7.51 -21.30
N LYS A 214 12.22 -8.45 -22.21
CA LYS A 214 12.69 -8.19 -23.56
C LYS A 214 11.68 -7.39 -24.41
N ASP A 215 10.42 -7.77 -24.37
CA ASP A 215 9.39 -7.29 -25.28
C ASP A 215 8.03 -7.02 -24.64
N GLY A 216 7.90 -7.23 -23.33
CA GLY A 216 6.65 -7.09 -22.60
C GLY A 216 5.59 -8.14 -22.97
N SER A 217 5.93 -9.25 -23.63
CA SER A 217 4.99 -10.35 -23.85
C SER A 217 4.62 -11.01 -22.52
N GLU A 218 3.35 -11.40 -22.37
CA GLU A 218 2.89 -12.09 -21.17
C GLU A 218 3.50 -13.48 -21.09
N CYS A 219 4.01 -13.88 -19.92
CA CYS A 219 4.48 -15.22 -19.64
C CYS A 219 3.31 -16.11 -19.21
N TRP A 220 2.62 -15.63 -18.18
CA TRP A 220 1.44 -16.21 -17.56
C TRP A 220 0.70 -15.13 -16.76
N ASN A 221 -0.51 -15.43 -16.35
CA ASN A 221 -1.26 -14.63 -15.38
C ASN A 221 -2.03 -15.54 -14.44
N LEU A 222 -2.32 -15.02 -13.24
CA LEU A 222 -3.10 -15.70 -12.22
C LEU A 222 -4.10 -14.72 -11.63
N GLN A 223 -5.38 -14.97 -11.84
CA GLN A 223 -6.44 -14.23 -11.18
C GLN A 223 -6.80 -14.91 -9.86
N THR A 224 -6.76 -14.15 -8.77
CA THR A 224 -7.29 -14.57 -7.48
C THR A 224 -8.72 -14.10 -7.31
N GLU A 225 -9.33 -14.43 -6.16
CA GLU A 225 -10.70 -14.01 -5.87
C GLU A 225 -10.85 -12.49 -6.00
N ASP A 226 -11.94 -12.07 -6.64
CA ASP A 226 -12.26 -10.67 -6.91
C ASP A 226 -13.40 -10.21 -6.01
N SER A 227 -13.40 -8.93 -5.65
CA SER A 227 -14.47 -8.29 -4.89
C SER A 227 -15.19 -7.27 -5.78
N PHE A 228 -16.49 -7.09 -5.57
CA PHE A 228 -17.26 -6.02 -6.22
C PHE A 228 -16.75 -4.63 -5.85
N THR A 229 -16.13 -4.50 -4.68
CA THR A 229 -15.52 -3.25 -4.21
C THR A 229 -14.01 -3.28 -4.42
N ILE A 230 -13.52 -2.32 -5.22
CA ILE A 230 -12.09 -2.14 -5.47
C ILE A 230 -11.49 -1.35 -4.32
N SER A 231 -10.54 -1.94 -3.60
CA SER A 231 -9.77 -1.22 -2.59
C SER A 231 -8.89 -0.15 -3.23
N ASN A 232 -8.88 1.06 -2.66
CA ASN A 232 -7.94 2.13 -3.04
C ASN A 232 -6.52 1.88 -2.49
N ALA A 233 -6.34 0.87 -1.65
CA ALA A 233 -5.03 0.51 -1.13
C ALA A 233 -4.17 -0.10 -2.24
N LYS A 234 -2.90 0.27 -2.25
CA LYS A 234 -1.92 -0.33 -3.15
C LYS A 234 -1.58 -1.74 -2.68
N TYR A 235 -1.67 -2.72 -3.59
CA TYR A 235 -1.31 -4.10 -3.27
C TYR A 235 0.20 -4.23 -3.08
N SER A 236 0.58 -5.04 -2.12
CA SER A 236 1.97 -5.36 -1.88
C SER A 236 2.40 -6.55 -2.73
N LEU A 237 3.62 -6.50 -3.24
CA LEU A 237 4.24 -7.57 -3.99
C LEU A 237 5.72 -7.66 -3.60
N ILE A 238 6.17 -8.86 -3.22
CA ILE A 238 7.58 -9.17 -2.94
C ILE A 238 7.99 -10.43 -3.69
N ILE A 239 9.29 -10.59 -3.89
CA ILE A 239 9.87 -11.79 -4.47
C ILE A 239 10.78 -12.42 -3.41
N ILE A 240 10.56 -13.70 -3.13
CA ILE A 240 11.33 -14.47 -2.16
C ILE A 240 11.71 -15.78 -2.82
N ASP A 241 13.01 -16.06 -2.92
CA ASP A 241 13.53 -17.21 -3.63
C ASP A 241 12.95 -17.32 -5.05
N GLU A 242 12.21 -18.37 -5.36
CA GLU A 242 11.54 -18.59 -6.65
C GLU A 242 10.02 -18.38 -6.56
N MET A 243 9.55 -17.61 -5.59
CA MET A 243 8.13 -17.27 -5.42
C MET A 243 7.87 -15.78 -5.51
N VAL A 244 6.73 -15.42 -6.12
CA VAL A 244 6.11 -14.11 -6.00
C VAL A 244 5.05 -14.20 -4.92
N VAL A 245 5.13 -13.36 -3.90
CA VAL A 245 4.11 -13.26 -2.85
C VAL A 245 3.45 -11.90 -2.94
N PHE A 246 2.12 -11.88 -2.99
CA PHE A 246 1.36 -10.65 -3.13
C PHE A 246 0.08 -10.64 -2.31
N SER A 247 -0.41 -9.44 -2.00
CA SER A 247 -1.72 -9.20 -1.41
C SER A 247 -2.72 -8.76 -2.48
N ASN A 248 -3.99 -9.12 -2.32
CA ASN A 248 -5.09 -8.69 -3.17
C ASN A 248 -6.01 -7.67 -2.49
N SER A 249 -7.12 -7.28 -3.14
CA SER A 249 -8.07 -6.27 -2.65
C SER A 249 -8.86 -6.71 -1.42
N ILE A 250 -9.02 -8.01 -1.21
CA ILE A 250 -9.73 -8.58 -0.06
C ILE A 250 -8.77 -8.95 1.08
N GLY A 251 -7.47 -8.73 0.90
CA GLY A 251 -6.46 -8.94 1.94
C GLY A 251 -5.83 -10.33 1.94
N ASP A 252 -6.19 -11.22 1.03
CA ASP A 252 -5.53 -12.51 0.92
C ASP A 252 -4.08 -12.36 0.51
N ILE A 253 -3.24 -13.20 1.08
CA ILE A 253 -1.84 -13.32 0.71
C ILE A 253 -1.68 -14.60 -0.12
N THR A 254 -1.17 -14.45 -1.33
CA THR A 254 -0.97 -15.58 -2.24
C THR A 254 0.50 -15.68 -2.63
N ALA A 255 1.06 -16.87 -2.54
CA ALA A 255 2.38 -17.21 -3.06
C ALA A 255 2.26 -18.03 -4.33
N VAL A 256 3.06 -17.69 -5.31
CA VAL A 256 3.01 -18.24 -6.67
C VAL A 256 4.43 -18.59 -7.11
N ASP A 257 4.59 -19.75 -7.70
CA ASP A 257 5.84 -20.15 -8.33
C ASP A 257 6.14 -19.24 -9.55
N ILE A 258 7.34 -18.69 -9.59
CA ILE A 258 7.76 -17.68 -10.60
C ILE A 258 7.77 -18.24 -12.02
N GLU A 259 8.12 -19.51 -12.19
CA GLU A 259 8.28 -20.10 -13.52
C GLU A 259 6.93 -20.55 -14.10
N THR A 260 6.12 -21.19 -13.28
CA THR A 260 4.86 -21.82 -13.73
C THR A 260 3.63 -20.94 -13.58
N GLY A 261 3.64 -19.97 -12.66
CA GLY A 261 2.45 -19.18 -12.32
C GLY A 261 1.43 -19.92 -11.45
N LEU A 262 1.78 -21.11 -10.93
CA LEU A 262 0.89 -21.89 -10.09
C LEU A 262 0.94 -21.44 -8.63
N ILE A 263 -0.21 -21.48 -7.96
CA ILE A 263 -0.32 -21.17 -6.54
C ILE A 263 0.44 -22.23 -5.74
N THR A 264 1.38 -21.77 -4.91
CA THR A 264 2.08 -22.61 -3.92
C THR A 264 1.26 -22.72 -2.64
N TRP A 265 0.78 -21.57 -2.14
CA TRP A 265 -0.14 -21.47 -1.00
C TRP A 265 -0.93 -20.17 -1.05
N GLN A 266 -2.04 -20.15 -0.30
CA GLN A 266 -2.86 -18.96 -0.12
C GLN A 266 -3.31 -18.86 1.33
N LEU A 267 -3.22 -17.66 1.90
CA LEU A 267 -3.66 -17.33 3.25
C LEU A 267 -4.79 -16.29 3.18
N PRO A 268 -6.04 -16.66 3.43
CA PRO A 268 -7.11 -15.69 3.61
C PRO A 268 -6.94 -14.97 4.96
N THR A 269 -7.00 -13.64 4.96
CA THR A 269 -6.89 -12.83 6.17
C THR A 269 -8.23 -12.23 6.60
N GLN A 270 -9.29 -12.44 5.83
CA GLN A 270 -10.64 -12.01 6.18
C GLN A 270 -11.62 -13.18 6.19
N SER A 271 -12.55 -13.17 7.16
CA SER A 271 -13.73 -14.02 7.09
C SER A 271 -14.69 -13.44 6.03
N SER A 272 -15.22 -14.30 5.18
CA SER A 272 -16.05 -14.01 3.99
C SER A 272 -17.36 -13.24 4.24
N SER A 273 -17.68 -12.88 5.49
CA SER A 273 -19.02 -12.39 5.85
C SER A 273 -19.20 -10.87 5.78
N ILE A 274 -18.17 -10.07 5.42
CA ILE A 274 -18.26 -8.60 5.54
C ILE A 274 -17.86 -7.89 4.25
N ILE A 275 -18.73 -7.95 3.24
CA ILE A 275 -18.55 -7.27 1.94
C ILE A 275 -18.41 -5.74 2.09
N ASN A 276 -19.06 -5.13 3.08
CA ASN A 276 -19.03 -3.68 3.29
C ASN A 276 -17.70 -3.13 3.87
N GLU A 277 -16.88 -3.96 4.47
CA GLU A 277 -15.58 -3.53 5.04
C GLU A 277 -14.41 -3.61 4.06
N THR A 278 -14.60 -4.29 2.93
CA THR A 278 -13.52 -4.52 1.95
C THR A 278 -12.99 -3.21 1.35
N TYR A 279 -13.84 -2.21 1.15
CA TYR A 279 -13.43 -0.91 0.60
C TYR A 279 -12.40 -0.18 1.47
N ASN A 280 -12.54 -0.28 2.79
CA ASN A 280 -11.66 0.37 3.75
C ASN A 280 -10.53 -0.53 4.24
N PHE A 281 -10.47 -1.77 3.78
CA PHE A 281 -9.43 -2.70 4.20
C PHE A 281 -8.07 -2.23 3.70
N LYS A 282 -7.12 -2.17 4.63
CA LYS A 282 -5.74 -1.78 4.36
C LYS A 282 -4.80 -2.80 4.96
N ILE A 283 -3.85 -3.21 4.16
CA ILE A 283 -2.74 -4.05 4.56
C ILE A 283 -1.43 -3.27 4.42
N SER A 284 -0.51 -3.44 5.35
CA SER A 284 0.84 -2.89 5.21
C SER A 284 1.57 -3.55 4.05
N LYS A 285 2.71 -3.00 3.65
CA LYS A 285 3.59 -3.74 2.74
C LYS A 285 4.07 -5.03 3.40
N LEU A 286 4.14 -6.09 2.60
CA LEU A 286 4.78 -7.34 2.98
C LEU A 286 6.28 -7.11 3.12
N VAL A 287 6.86 -7.63 4.19
CA VAL A 287 8.30 -7.68 4.39
C VAL A 287 8.72 -9.10 4.74
N SER A 288 9.95 -9.46 4.46
CA SER A 288 10.43 -10.83 4.69
C SER A 288 11.91 -10.87 5.00
N ASP A 289 12.31 -11.81 5.84
CA ASP A 289 13.69 -12.17 6.09
C ASP A 289 14.15 -13.43 5.30
N GLY A 290 13.30 -13.90 4.36
CA GLY A 290 13.52 -15.11 3.59
C GLY A 290 12.97 -16.39 4.24
N LYS A 291 12.63 -16.36 5.53
CA LYS A 291 12.01 -17.49 6.26
C LYS A 291 10.56 -17.22 6.61
N SER A 292 10.28 -16.00 7.03
CA SER A 292 8.95 -15.55 7.41
C SER A 292 8.57 -14.27 6.66
N ILE A 293 7.28 -14.08 6.45
CA ILE A 293 6.68 -12.86 5.91
C ILE A 293 5.96 -12.17 7.06
N PHE A 294 6.13 -10.85 7.16
CA PHE A 294 5.52 -10.03 8.18
C PHE A 294 4.70 -8.91 7.54
N PHE A 295 3.50 -8.71 8.06
CA PHE A 295 2.60 -7.64 7.64
C PHE A 295 1.54 -7.39 8.70
N SER A 296 0.90 -6.24 8.63
CA SER A 296 -0.23 -5.87 9.47
C SER A 296 -1.42 -5.43 8.65
N ASN A 297 -2.60 -5.43 9.24
CA ASN A 297 -3.81 -4.90 8.64
C ASN A 297 -4.49 -3.88 9.57
N ASN A 298 -5.51 -3.20 9.07
CA ASN A 298 -6.29 -2.25 9.86
C ASN A 298 -7.43 -2.89 10.69
N LYS A 299 -7.41 -4.22 10.83
CA LYS A 299 -8.28 -4.98 11.74
C LYS A 299 -7.58 -5.42 13.02
N ASN A 300 -6.53 -4.72 13.41
CA ASN A 300 -5.72 -5.00 14.61
C ASN A 300 -4.95 -6.33 14.56
N GLU A 301 -4.50 -6.74 13.39
CA GLU A 301 -3.75 -7.99 13.26
C GLU A 301 -2.38 -7.73 12.64
N PHE A 302 -1.34 -8.24 13.28
CA PHE A 302 0.02 -8.27 12.77
C PHE A 302 0.47 -9.73 12.69
N TYR A 303 0.79 -10.16 11.48
CA TYR A 303 1.09 -11.55 11.15
C TYR A 303 2.57 -11.83 11.00
N SER A 304 2.97 -13.03 11.40
CA SER A 304 4.15 -13.73 10.90
C SER A 304 3.70 -15.02 10.23
N VAL A 305 4.13 -15.21 8.99
CA VAL A 305 3.72 -16.33 8.14
C VAL A 305 4.97 -17.03 7.60
N ASP A 306 5.02 -18.35 7.66
CA ASP A 306 6.11 -19.14 7.08
C ASP A 306 6.12 -18.99 5.55
N VAL A 307 7.28 -18.68 4.97
CA VAL A 307 7.43 -18.41 3.53
C VAL A 307 7.07 -19.60 2.68
N LYS A 308 7.44 -20.81 3.11
CA LYS A 308 7.31 -22.03 2.29
C LYS A 308 5.90 -22.61 2.32
N THR A 309 5.24 -22.53 3.48
CA THR A 309 3.98 -23.24 3.72
C THR A 309 2.77 -22.32 3.79
N GLY A 310 2.96 -21.02 3.99
CA GLY A 310 1.85 -20.08 4.24
C GLY A 310 1.21 -20.23 5.61
N VAL A 311 1.76 -21.08 6.49
CA VAL A 311 1.25 -21.29 7.85
C VAL A 311 1.58 -20.09 8.72
N VAL A 312 0.60 -19.63 9.49
CA VAL A 312 0.78 -18.52 10.44
C VAL A 312 1.61 -19.02 11.63
N ASN A 313 2.77 -18.37 11.85
CA ASN A 313 3.65 -18.64 12.99
C ASN A 313 3.08 -18.02 14.27
N TRP A 314 2.65 -16.75 14.18
CA TRP A 314 2.04 -15.99 15.27
C TRP A 314 1.26 -14.78 14.76
N ILE A 315 0.31 -14.30 15.58
CA ILE A 315 -0.46 -13.09 15.34
C ILE A 315 -0.40 -12.22 16.61
N ASN A 316 -0.18 -10.92 16.44
CA ASN A 316 -0.31 -9.91 17.48
C ASN A 316 -1.49 -8.99 17.23
N ASN A 317 -2.15 -8.54 18.29
CA ASN A 317 -3.21 -7.54 18.21
C ASN A 317 -2.60 -6.13 18.08
N LEU A 318 -2.43 -5.67 16.84
CA LEU A 318 -1.76 -4.43 16.49
C LEU A 318 -2.35 -3.81 15.23
N ASN A 319 -2.83 -2.57 15.32
CA ASN A 319 -3.35 -1.81 14.19
C ASN A 319 -2.25 -0.95 13.57
N SER A 320 -1.73 -1.37 12.43
CA SER A 320 -0.73 -0.61 11.66
C SER A 320 -0.96 -0.73 10.17
N ASN A 321 -0.78 0.37 9.46
CA ASN A 321 -0.77 0.39 7.99
C ASN A 321 0.64 0.70 7.43
N ILE A 322 1.63 0.82 8.31
CA ILE A 322 2.99 1.19 7.95
C ILE A 322 3.80 -0.05 7.63
N THR A 323 4.68 0.07 6.66
CA THR A 323 5.65 -0.98 6.33
C THR A 323 6.52 -1.30 7.54
N PRO A 324 6.50 -2.54 8.05
CA PRO A 324 7.39 -2.93 9.15
C PRO A 324 8.87 -2.91 8.70
N ILE A 325 9.78 -2.78 9.66
CA ILE A 325 11.23 -2.87 9.42
C ILE A 325 11.77 -4.05 10.18
N ILE A 326 12.47 -4.93 9.48
CA ILE A 326 13.16 -6.09 10.05
C ILE A 326 14.63 -5.76 10.22
N THR A 327 15.18 -6.02 11.41
CA THR A 327 16.60 -5.93 11.67
C THR A 327 17.04 -6.96 12.71
N GLY A 328 17.99 -7.82 12.34
CA GLY A 328 18.40 -8.93 13.21
C GLY A 328 17.21 -9.80 13.65
N ASN A 329 17.01 -9.93 14.96
CA ASN A 329 15.87 -10.66 15.55
C ASN A 329 14.70 -9.74 15.94
N LEU A 330 14.68 -8.50 15.47
CA LEU A 330 13.68 -7.51 15.84
C LEU A 330 12.84 -7.08 14.64
N ILE A 331 11.58 -6.79 14.91
CA ILE A 331 10.65 -6.13 13.99
C ILE A 331 10.22 -4.83 14.66
N PHE A 332 10.30 -3.74 13.89
CA PHE A 332 9.79 -2.44 14.27
C PHE A 332 8.56 -2.10 13.43
N THR A 333 7.50 -1.64 14.08
CA THR A 333 6.31 -1.09 13.41
C THR A 333 5.68 -0.01 14.25
N ILE A 334 4.90 0.88 13.63
CA ILE A 334 4.23 1.97 14.32
C ILE A 334 2.73 1.80 14.10
N SER A 335 1.96 1.79 15.20
CA SER A 335 0.51 1.72 15.11
C SER A 335 -0.09 3.01 14.55
N ASN A 336 -1.33 2.94 14.05
CA ASN A 336 -2.04 4.11 13.55
C ASN A 336 -2.21 5.21 14.62
N ASP A 337 -2.19 4.83 15.89
CA ASP A 337 -2.27 5.74 17.05
C ASP A 337 -0.93 6.33 17.48
N GLY A 338 0.16 6.00 16.77
CA GLY A 338 1.48 6.56 16.99
C GLY A 338 2.32 5.87 18.07
N TYR A 339 2.06 4.60 18.35
CA TYR A 339 2.92 3.79 19.23
C TYR A 339 3.93 2.98 18.41
N LEU A 340 5.19 3.08 18.77
CA LEU A 340 6.25 2.23 18.24
C LEU A 340 6.24 0.90 18.99
N TYR A 341 6.12 -0.17 18.26
CA TYR A 341 6.24 -1.55 18.75
C TYR A 341 7.59 -2.13 18.33
N VAL A 342 8.27 -2.75 19.26
CA VAL A 342 9.43 -3.58 19.01
C VAL A 342 9.06 -5.02 19.36
N ILE A 343 9.12 -5.89 18.36
CA ILE A 343 8.63 -7.27 18.45
C ILE A 343 9.79 -8.22 18.21
N GLU A 344 9.91 -9.27 19.03
CA GLU A 344 10.81 -10.39 18.78
C GLU A 344 10.31 -11.18 17.55
N LYS A 345 11.14 -11.26 16.53
CA LYS A 345 10.75 -11.78 15.23
C LYS A 345 10.27 -13.24 15.27
N ASN A 346 10.93 -14.09 16.02
CA ASN A 346 10.67 -15.53 15.98
C ASN A 346 9.41 -15.95 16.77
N LYS A 347 9.15 -15.29 17.91
CA LYS A 347 8.06 -15.68 18.82
C LYS A 347 6.90 -14.69 18.81
N GLY A 348 7.10 -13.50 18.25
CA GLY A 348 6.08 -12.44 18.27
C GLY A 348 5.97 -11.72 19.61
N ASN A 349 6.87 -11.96 20.59
CA ASN A 349 6.82 -11.28 21.87
C ASN A 349 7.03 -9.77 21.70
N ILE A 350 6.13 -8.95 22.24
CA ILE A 350 6.31 -7.50 22.28
C ILE A 350 7.34 -7.19 23.35
N LEU A 351 8.49 -6.67 22.93
CA LEU A 351 9.60 -6.32 23.83
C LEU A 351 9.49 -4.91 24.38
N ARG A 352 8.96 -3.98 23.58
CA ARG A 352 8.85 -2.58 23.97
C ARG A 352 7.71 -1.90 23.22
N ILE A 353 7.01 -0.98 23.90
CA ILE A 353 6.03 -0.05 23.29
C ILE A 353 6.37 1.36 23.74
N THR A 354 6.57 2.27 22.79
CA THR A 354 6.89 3.68 23.06
C THR A 354 5.86 4.59 22.41
N ASP A 355 5.32 5.54 23.16
CA ASP A 355 4.41 6.54 22.65
C ASP A 355 5.18 7.67 21.93
N LEU A 356 5.14 7.67 20.60
CA LEU A 356 5.80 8.68 19.76
C LEU A 356 5.00 10.00 19.71
N PHE A 357 3.72 9.97 20.10
CA PHE A 357 2.82 11.11 20.04
C PHE A 357 2.54 11.73 21.41
N ASN A 358 3.29 11.38 22.46
CA ASN A 358 3.11 11.85 23.82
C ASN A 358 3.13 13.39 23.94
N ASN A 359 3.89 14.07 23.07
CA ASN A 359 4.02 15.54 23.07
C ASN A 359 2.86 16.27 22.36
N TYR A 360 1.96 15.54 21.70
CA TYR A 360 0.82 16.16 21.01
C TYR A 360 -0.42 16.22 21.91
N LYS A 361 -1.14 17.35 21.85
CA LYS A 361 -2.45 17.47 22.52
C LYS A 361 -3.44 16.44 21.97
N THR A 362 -4.36 15.98 22.80
CA THR A 362 -5.34 14.92 22.49
C THR A 362 -6.10 15.14 21.18
N LYS A 363 -6.50 16.39 20.88
CA LYS A 363 -7.19 16.70 19.62
C LYS A 363 -6.26 16.48 18.42
N LYS A 364 -5.05 17.04 18.47
CA LYS A 364 -4.06 16.91 17.38
C LYS A 364 -3.65 15.46 17.15
N ARG A 365 -3.53 14.68 18.24
CA ARG A 365 -3.18 13.26 18.20
C ARG A 365 -4.17 12.41 17.40
N LYS A 366 -5.48 12.75 17.42
CA LYS A 366 -6.51 12.07 16.64
C LYS A 366 -6.47 12.40 15.15
N GLU A 367 -5.89 13.52 14.78
CA GLU A 367 -5.82 14.01 13.40
C GLU A 367 -4.54 13.55 12.69
N ILE A 368 -3.46 13.31 13.45
CA ILE A 368 -2.15 12.91 12.90
C ILE A 368 -2.11 11.40 12.70
N GLN A 369 -1.65 10.98 11.53
CA GLN A 369 -1.36 9.59 11.23
C GLN A 369 0.11 9.43 10.83
N PRO A 370 0.78 8.37 11.30
CA PRO A 370 2.10 8.01 10.80
C PRO A 370 2.02 7.64 9.31
N VAL A 371 2.98 8.11 8.52
CA VAL A 371 3.04 7.83 7.07
C VAL A 371 4.20 6.90 6.72
N GLY A 372 5.29 6.98 7.47
CA GLY A 372 6.45 6.13 7.28
C GLY A 372 7.55 6.50 8.26
N PHE A 373 8.49 5.58 8.44
CA PHE A 373 9.61 5.80 9.34
C PHE A 373 10.89 5.13 8.83
N VAL A 374 12.02 5.58 9.37
CA VAL A 374 13.35 5.03 9.12
C VAL A 374 14.07 4.91 10.45
N ILE A 375 14.81 3.84 10.63
CA ILE A 375 15.60 3.58 11.84
C ILE A 375 17.09 3.74 11.52
N GLY A 376 17.79 4.51 12.36
CA GLY A 376 19.24 4.56 12.41
C GLY A 376 19.76 3.99 13.73
N ASN A 377 21.08 3.97 13.90
CA ASN A 377 21.70 3.43 15.13
C ASN A 377 21.27 4.18 16.39
N THR A 378 21.05 5.47 16.30
CA THR A 378 20.77 6.35 17.44
C THR A 378 19.38 7.00 17.35
N ASN A 379 18.79 7.11 16.16
CA ASN A 379 17.58 7.88 15.96
C ASN A 379 16.54 7.11 15.14
N LEU A 380 15.29 7.32 15.48
CA LEU A 380 14.16 6.98 14.63
C LEU A 380 13.62 8.27 14.00
N TYR A 381 13.41 8.26 12.70
CA TYR A 381 12.84 9.37 11.94
C TYR A 381 11.44 8.98 11.47
N LEU A 382 10.45 9.70 11.96
CA LEU A 382 9.04 9.48 11.65
C LEU A 382 8.51 10.63 10.79
N THR A 383 7.77 10.29 9.73
CA THR A 383 6.97 11.24 8.96
C THR A 383 5.49 11.04 9.25
N ASN A 384 4.78 12.14 9.47
CA ASN A 384 3.35 12.18 9.76
C ASN A 384 2.58 12.86 8.62
N SER A 385 1.25 12.72 8.67
CA SER A 385 0.31 13.33 7.72
C SER A 385 0.09 14.84 7.90
N ASP A 386 0.87 15.51 8.76
CA ASP A 386 0.70 16.92 9.12
C ASP A 386 1.52 17.87 8.23
#